data_deb900faafc4d36476d4fb98acc806dd
#
_entry.id   deb900faafc4d36476d4fb98acc806dd
#
_cell.length_a   1.000
_cell.length_b   1.000
_cell.length_c   1.000
_cell.angle_alpha   90.00
_cell.angle_beta   90.00
_cell.angle_gamma   90.00
#
_symmetry.space_group_name_H-M   'P 1'
#
loop_
_entity.id
_entity.type
_entity.pdbx_description
1 polymer ?
#
loop_
_entity_poly.entity_id
_entity_poly.type
_entity_poly.pdbx_seq_one_letter_code
_entity_poly.pdbx_strand_id
1 'polypeptide(L)'
;DKCPYFYFSDLVVGETTCDGKKKMYEYMAEFKAVHVMQLPNSASDDASRALWKAEILRLQKVVEDRFGTPITEAALREAIILKNRERRALANFYRVGQLNPPALSGSDILKVVYGATFRFDKAALIDELNDMADRVRLQWQEGKRLEARPRILITGCPIGGAAEKVVKAIEE
;
A
#
# COMPACT_ATOMS: atom_id res chain seq x y z
N ASP A 1 -20.89 5.25 12.22
CA ASP A 1 -19.62 4.66 12.70
C ASP A 1 -19.52 3.17 12.43
N LYS A 2 -19.47 2.80 11.15
CA LYS A 2 -19.39 1.37 10.75
C LYS A 2 -17.99 1.01 10.20
N CYS A 3 -17.08 1.96 10.09
CA CYS A 3 -15.71 1.70 9.62
C CYS A 3 -14.80 1.41 10.81
N PRO A 4 -14.29 0.17 10.98
CA PRO A 4 -13.42 -0.17 12.11
C PRO A 4 -12.13 0.64 12.12
N TYR A 5 -11.55 0.94 10.97
CA TYR A 5 -10.34 1.76 10.89
C TYR A 5 -10.57 3.16 11.42
N PHE A 6 -11.69 3.79 11.07
CA PHE A 6 -12.04 5.11 11.59
C PHE A 6 -12.32 5.06 13.09
N TYR A 7 -12.98 4.02 13.57
CA TYR A 7 -13.29 3.84 14.99
C TYR A 7 -12.03 3.70 15.84
N PHE A 8 -11.11 2.81 15.45
CA PHE A 8 -9.91 2.49 16.23
C PHE A 8 -8.72 3.42 15.98
N SER A 9 -8.77 4.30 14.98
CA SER A 9 -7.67 5.24 14.73
C SER A 9 -7.68 6.40 15.72
N ASP A 10 -6.54 6.76 16.25
CA ASP A 10 -6.35 7.94 17.11
C ASP A 10 -5.99 9.19 16.31
N LEU A 11 -5.42 9.02 15.13
CA LEU A 11 -5.03 10.07 14.21
C LEU A 11 -5.31 9.63 12.77
N VAL A 12 -5.91 10.49 11.99
CA VAL A 12 -6.01 10.31 10.54
C VAL A 12 -4.97 11.20 9.87
N VAL A 13 -4.12 10.60 9.04
CA VAL A 13 -3.15 11.33 8.22
C VAL A 13 -3.63 11.29 6.78
N GLY A 14 -3.73 12.45 6.16
CA GLY A 14 -4.16 12.60 4.80
C GLY A 14 -3.20 13.44 3.98
N GLU A 15 -3.34 13.39 2.67
CA GLU A 15 -2.54 14.17 1.72
C GLU A 15 -3.47 14.94 0.77
N THR A 16 -3.03 16.11 0.32
CA THR A 16 -3.82 16.96 -0.58
C THR A 16 -3.81 16.45 -2.02
N THR A 17 -4.24 15.19 -2.21
CA THR A 17 -4.20 14.49 -3.51
C THR A 17 -5.22 15.00 -4.51
N CYS A 18 -6.41 15.39 -4.05
CA CYS A 18 -7.47 15.96 -4.89
C CYS A 18 -8.44 16.79 -4.04
N ASP A 19 -9.28 17.60 -4.69
CA ASP A 19 -10.20 18.52 -4.00
C ASP A 19 -11.24 17.77 -3.17
N GLY A 20 -11.74 16.65 -3.66
CA GLY A 20 -12.66 15.80 -2.90
C GLY A 20 -12.04 15.28 -1.60
N LYS A 21 -10.75 14.89 -1.62
CA LYS A 21 -10.02 14.47 -0.42
C LYS A 21 -9.83 15.62 0.56
N LYS A 22 -9.44 16.81 0.07
CA LYS A 22 -9.28 17.99 0.92
C LYS A 22 -10.57 18.28 1.69
N LYS A 23 -11.70 18.28 0.98
CA LYS A 23 -13.00 18.54 1.61
C LYS A 23 -13.44 17.43 2.55
N MET A 24 -13.16 16.18 2.21
CA MET A 24 -13.41 15.05 3.10
C MET A 24 -12.64 15.19 4.43
N TYR A 25 -11.38 15.63 4.41
CA TYR A 25 -10.59 15.82 5.63
C TYR A 25 -11.13 16.96 6.52
N GLU A 26 -11.67 18.01 5.93
CA GLU A 26 -12.34 19.08 6.69
C GLU A 26 -13.53 18.51 7.49
N TYR A 27 -14.40 17.73 6.85
CA TYR A 27 -15.51 17.08 7.54
C TYR A 27 -15.06 16.03 8.57
N MET A 28 -14.03 15.26 8.26
CA MET A 28 -13.49 14.27 9.20
C MET A 28 -12.90 14.95 10.45
N ALA A 29 -12.34 16.14 10.32
CA ALA A 29 -11.77 16.88 11.43
C ALA A 29 -12.81 17.29 12.49
N GLU A 30 -14.10 17.32 12.16
CA GLU A 30 -15.18 17.56 13.12
C GLU A 30 -15.34 16.41 14.13
N PHE A 31 -14.88 15.19 13.79
CA PHE A 31 -15.11 13.97 14.58
C PHE A 31 -13.83 13.29 15.04
N LYS A 32 -12.71 13.55 14.37
CA LYS A 32 -11.42 12.91 14.61
C LYS A 32 -10.28 13.92 14.52
N ALA A 33 -9.16 13.60 15.15
CA ALA A 33 -7.93 14.32 14.89
C ALA A 33 -7.45 13.97 13.47
N VAL A 34 -7.28 14.98 12.65
CA VAL A 34 -6.81 14.86 11.27
C VAL A 34 -5.58 15.72 11.07
N HIS A 35 -4.53 15.15 10.50
CA HIS A 35 -3.35 15.87 10.03
C HIS A 35 -3.27 15.77 8.52
N VAL A 36 -3.29 16.90 7.83
CA VAL A 36 -3.22 16.95 6.36
C VAL A 36 -1.85 17.45 5.94
N MET A 37 -1.15 16.62 5.16
CA MET A 37 0.12 16.96 4.53
C MET A 37 -0.13 17.59 3.17
N GLN A 38 0.52 18.71 2.91
CA GLN A 38 0.44 19.38 1.63
C GLN A 38 1.40 18.74 0.62
N LEU A 39 0.85 18.21 -0.47
CA LEU A 39 1.65 17.70 -1.57
C LEU A 39 2.13 18.87 -2.45
N PRO A 40 3.42 18.91 -2.81
CA PRO A 40 3.90 19.84 -3.81
C PRO A 40 3.34 19.51 -5.20
N ASN A 41 3.12 20.55 -6.01
CA ASN A 41 2.62 20.38 -7.38
C ASN A 41 3.68 19.84 -8.34
N SER A 42 4.96 20.03 -8.02
CA SER A 42 6.10 19.54 -8.81
C SER A 42 6.91 18.55 -7.97
N ALA A 43 7.56 17.59 -8.64
CA ALA A 43 8.46 16.65 -7.98
C ALA A 43 9.95 16.97 -8.20
N SER A 44 10.27 17.97 -9.03
CA SER A 44 11.62 18.14 -9.57
C SER A 44 12.36 19.38 -9.08
N ASP A 45 11.66 20.40 -8.57
CA ASP A 45 12.29 21.63 -8.11
C ASP A 45 12.63 21.61 -6.61
N ASP A 46 13.55 22.45 -6.20
CA ASP A 46 14.05 22.49 -4.83
C ASP A 46 13.02 23.02 -3.83
N ALA A 47 12.16 23.94 -4.26
CA ALA A 47 11.07 24.47 -3.40
C ALA A 47 10.07 23.36 -3.04
N SER A 48 9.71 22.54 -4.02
CA SER A 48 8.82 21.38 -3.82
C SER A 48 9.44 20.33 -2.88
N ARG A 49 10.75 20.07 -3.02
CA ARG A 49 11.48 19.18 -2.12
C ARG A 49 11.54 19.73 -0.69
N ALA A 50 11.78 21.04 -0.55
CA ALA A 50 11.79 21.71 0.74
C ALA A 50 10.42 21.67 1.40
N LEU A 51 9.34 21.94 0.67
CA LEU A 51 7.97 21.81 1.15
C LEU A 51 7.68 20.40 1.64
N TRP A 52 7.98 19.39 0.83
CA TRP A 52 7.72 18.00 1.20
C TRP A 52 8.49 17.58 2.46
N LYS A 53 9.76 17.99 2.57
CA LYS A 53 10.56 17.77 3.77
C LYS A 53 9.94 18.43 5.01
N ALA A 54 9.48 19.68 4.87
CA ALA A 54 8.83 20.39 5.97
C ALA A 54 7.52 19.69 6.43
N GLU A 55 6.73 19.18 5.49
CA GLU A 55 5.53 18.42 5.80
C GLU A 55 5.82 17.10 6.55
N ILE A 56 6.88 16.39 6.16
CA ILE A 56 7.32 15.17 6.89
C ILE A 56 7.75 15.52 8.32
N LEU A 57 8.53 16.58 8.52
CA LEU A 57 8.94 17.02 9.85
C LEU A 57 7.76 17.50 10.70
N ARG A 58 6.78 18.13 10.07
CA ARG A 58 5.54 18.53 10.74
C ARG A 58 4.74 17.31 11.19
N LEU A 59 4.61 16.28 10.34
CA LEU A 59 3.97 15.03 10.73
C LEU A 59 4.71 14.34 11.86
N GLN A 60 6.05 14.28 11.80
CA GLN A 60 6.87 13.73 12.89
C GLN A 60 6.51 14.38 14.22
N LYS A 61 6.52 15.72 14.26
CA LYS A 61 6.18 16.45 15.48
C LYS A 61 4.76 16.14 15.97
N VAL A 62 3.78 16.09 15.09
CA VAL A 62 2.39 15.77 15.46
C VAL A 62 2.27 14.38 16.08
N VAL A 63 3.00 13.38 15.54
CA VAL A 63 3.01 12.01 16.06
C VAL A 63 3.71 11.97 17.44
N GLU A 64 4.87 12.62 17.57
CA GLU A 64 5.61 12.69 18.83
C GLU A 64 4.79 13.37 19.94
N ASP A 65 4.19 14.54 19.65
CA ASP A 65 3.38 15.30 20.61
C ASP A 65 2.12 14.51 21.03
N ARG A 66 1.52 13.76 20.10
CA ARG A 66 0.27 13.05 20.37
C ARG A 66 0.47 11.74 21.12
N PHE A 67 1.50 10.99 20.78
CA PHE A 67 1.71 9.64 21.32
C PHE A 67 2.83 9.57 22.37
N GLY A 68 3.52 10.69 22.64
CA GLY A 68 4.57 10.77 23.64
C GLY A 68 5.80 9.92 23.33
N THR A 69 5.98 9.49 22.07
CA THR A 69 7.07 8.62 21.66
C THR A 69 7.98 9.36 20.68
N PRO A 70 9.27 9.57 21.00
CA PRO A 70 10.18 10.24 20.10
C PRO A 70 10.49 9.39 18.86
N ILE A 71 10.49 10.01 17.70
CA ILE A 71 10.87 9.39 16.43
C ILE A 71 12.35 9.69 16.16
N THR A 72 13.22 8.78 16.56
CA THR A 72 14.66 8.94 16.39
C THR A 72 15.12 8.62 14.97
N GLU A 73 16.27 9.13 14.57
CA GLU A 73 16.88 8.80 13.28
C GLU A 73 17.15 7.29 13.13
N ALA A 74 17.55 6.62 14.23
CA ALA A 74 17.75 5.17 14.23
C ALA A 74 16.45 4.43 13.94
N ALA A 75 15.35 4.78 14.62
CA ALA A 75 14.05 4.18 14.39
C ALA A 75 13.54 4.43 12.95
N LEU A 76 13.76 5.62 12.39
CA LEU A 76 13.44 5.90 10.99
C LEU A 76 14.23 5.04 10.01
N ARG A 77 15.53 4.84 10.26
CA ARG A 77 16.37 3.95 9.44
C ARG A 77 15.90 2.51 9.47
N GLU A 78 15.58 2.00 10.64
CA GLU A 78 15.04 0.64 10.81
C GLU A 78 13.69 0.49 10.08
N ALA A 79 12.79 1.45 10.22
CA ALA A 79 11.51 1.46 9.53
C ALA A 79 11.67 1.51 7.99
N ILE A 80 12.62 2.29 7.48
CA ILE A 80 12.95 2.35 6.04
C ILE A 80 13.47 0.99 5.56
N ILE A 81 14.37 0.35 6.31
CA ILE A 81 14.92 -0.98 5.98
C ILE A 81 13.78 -2.01 5.92
N LEU A 82 12.94 -2.04 6.94
CA LEU A 82 11.79 -2.96 7.01
C LEU A 82 10.82 -2.70 5.83
N LYS A 83 10.49 -1.45 5.56
CA LYS A 83 9.59 -1.08 4.46
C LYS A 83 10.18 -1.43 3.08
N ASN A 84 11.49 -1.32 2.92
CA ASN A 84 12.15 -1.74 1.68
C ASN A 84 12.17 -3.27 1.53
N ARG A 85 12.27 -4.03 2.62
CA ARG A 85 12.11 -5.49 2.59
C ARG A 85 10.69 -5.88 2.19
N GLU A 86 9.66 -5.23 2.76
CA GLU A 86 8.26 -5.42 2.37
C GLU A 86 8.05 -5.16 0.87
N ARG A 87 8.56 -4.03 0.34
CA ARG A 87 8.46 -3.71 -1.09
C ARG A 87 9.10 -4.78 -1.97
N ARG A 88 10.26 -5.32 -1.56
CA ARG A 88 10.93 -6.40 -2.30
C ARG A 88 10.13 -7.70 -2.25
N ALA A 89 9.57 -8.06 -1.12
CA ALA A 89 8.74 -9.26 -0.98
C ALA A 89 7.44 -9.15 -1.81
N LEU A 90 6.77 -7.99 -1.79
CA LEU A 90 5.62 -7.72 -2.66
C LEU A 90 5.99 -7.81 -4.14
N ALA A 91 7.11 -7.22 -4.55
CA ALA A 91 7.59 -7.30 -5.93
C ALA A 91 7.96 -8.74 -6.32
N ASN A 92 8.55 -9.52 -5.39
CA ASN A 92 8.87 -10.93 -5.60
C ASN A 92 7.59 -11.76 -5.82
N PHE A 93 6.58 -11.58 -4.99
CA PHE A 93 5.29 -12.23 -5.18
C PHE A 93 4.63 -11.77 -6.48
N TYR A 94 4.56 -10.47 -6.76
CA TYR A 94 3.93 -9.94 -7.97
C TYR A 94 4.55 -10.51 -9.27
N ARG A 95 5.84 -10.82 -9.25
CA ARG A 95 6.55 -11.46 -10.40
C ARG A 95 6.05 -12.85 -10.73
N VAL A 96 5.33 -13.57 -9.86
CA VAL A 96 4.71 -14.85 -10.23
C VAL A 96 3.66 -14.66 -11.33
N GLY A 97 3.07 -13.46 -11.42
CA GLY A 97 2.19 -13.08 -12.52
C GLY A 97 2.87 -13.04 -13.90
N GLN A 98 4.21 -13.08 -13.98
CA GLN A 98 4.96 -13.15 -15.25
C GLN A 98 5.07 -14.57 -15.82
N LEU A 99 4.77 -15.58 -15.02
CA LEU A 99 4.83 -16.98 -15.47
C LEU A 99 3.85 -17.22 -16.62
N ASN A 100 4.29 -17.98 -17.62
CA ASN A 100 3.51 -18.30 -18.81
C ASN A 100 3.64 -19.80 -19.15
N PRO A 101 2.57 -20.61 -19.16
CA PRO A 101 1.18 -20.23 -18.80
C PRO A 101 1.05 -19.68 -17.38
N PRO A 102 -0.03 -18.95 -17.04
CA PRO A 102 -0.18 -18.34 -15.73
C PRO A 102 -0.17 -19.36 -14.59
N ALA A 103 0.43 -19.01 -13.46
CA ALA A 103 0.38 -19.80 -12.23
C ALA A 103 -0.84 -19.48 -11.37
N LEU A 104 -1.26 -18.22 -11.40
CA LEU A 104 -2.38 -17.66 -10.62
C LEU A 104 -3.26 -16.78 -11.51
N SER A 105 -4.51 -16.65 -11.13
CA SER A 105 -5.42 -15.66 -11.72
C SER A 105 -5.02 -14.24 -11.32
N GLY A 106 -5.42 -13.23 -12.08
CA GLY A 106 -5.27 -11.84 -11.73
C GLY A 106 -6.04 -11.50 -10.45
N SER A 107 -7.21 -12.10 -10.26
CA SER A 107 -8.00 -12.00 -9.03
C SER A 107 -7.25 -12.49 -7.80
N ASP A 108 -6.52 -13.60 -7.88
CA ASP A 108 -5.76 -14.11 -6.74
C ASP A 108 -4.54 -13.25 -6.43
N ILE A 109 -3.84 -12.78 -7.47
CA ILE A 109 -2.75 -11.82 -7.30
C ILE A 109 -3.26 -10.53 -6.64
N LEU A 110 -4.39 -9.99 -7.11
CA LEU A 110 -4.99 -8.79 -6.55
C LEU A 110 -5.35 -8.97 -5.07
N LYS A 111 -5.98 -10.08 -4.71
CA LYS A 111 -6.34 -10.37 -3.30
C LYS A 111 -5.13 -10.37 -2.39
N VAL A 112 -4.03 -11.01 -2.79
CA VAL A 112 -2.81 -11.05 -1.98
C VAL A 112 -2.18 -9.67 -1.86
N VAL A 113 -1.97 -8.97 -2.99
CA VAL A 113 -1.32 -7.66 -3.00
C VAL A 113 -2.15 -6.61 -2.26
N TYR A 114 -3.47 -6.60 -2.47
CA TYR A 114 -4.37 -5.70 -1.77
C TYR A 114 -4.48 -6.06 -0.29
N GLY A 115 -4.64 -7.34 0.04
CA GLY A 115 -4.69 -7.81 1.43
C GLY A 115 -3.42 -7.49 2.23
N ALA A 116 -2.25 -7.49 1.59
CA ALA A 116 -0.97 -7.13 2.22
C ALA A 116 -0.97 -5.68 2.77
N THR A 117 -1.77 -4.78 2.20
CA THR A 117 -1.87 -3.39 2.67
C THR A 117 -2.47 -3.28 4.07
N PHE A 118 -3.27 -4.27 4.50
CA PHE A 118 -3.95 -4.30 5.80
C PHE A 118 -3.21 -5.11 6.88
N ARG A 119 -2.03 -5.66 6.56
CA ARG A 119 -1.23 -6.43 7.52
C ARG A 119 -0.34 -5.49 8.34
N PHE A 120 -0.49 -5.53 9.66
CA PHE A 120 0.31 -4.70 10.59
C PHE A 120 1.69 -5.30 10.84
N ASP A 121 1.78 -6.60 11.09
CA ASP A 121 3.07 -7.29 11.23
C ASP A 121 3.76 -7.43 9.88
N LYS A 122 4.69 -6.51 9.62
CA LYS A 122 5.42 -6.44 8.36
C LYS A 122 6.51 -7.50 8.25
N ALA A 123 7.06 -7.97 9.37
CA ALA A 123 8.06 -9.03 9.35
C ALA A 123 7.42 -10.36 8.94
N ALA A 124 6.34 -10.75 9.60
CA ALA A 124 5.58 -11.95 9.22
C ALA A 124 5.05 -11.88 7.78
N LEU A 125 4.54 -10.71 7.34
CA LEU A 125 4.08 -10.53 5.97
C LEU A 125 5.19 -10.76 4.94
N ILE A 126 6.42 -10.29 5.20
CA ILE A 126 7.56 -10.48 4.29
C ILE A 126 7.84 -11.98 4.09
N ASP A 127 7.87 -12.74 5.18
CA ASP A 127 8.14 -14.17 5.13
C ASP A 127 7.00 -14.91 4.41
N GLU A 128 5.76 -14.62 4.74
CA GLU A 128 4.57 -15.19 4.08
C GLU A 128 4.56 -14.93 2.56
N LEU A 129 4.88 -13.71 2.12
CA LEU A 129 4.91 -13.37 0.69
C LEU A 129 6.01 -14.12 -0.06
N ASN A 130 7.20 -14.25 0.53
CA ASN A 130 8.29 -14.99 -0.08
C ASN A 130 7.97 -16.49 -0.15
N ASP A 131 7.51 -17.09 0.93
CA ASP A 131 7.08 -18.49 0.96
C ASP A 131 5.97 -18.77 -0.04
N MET A 132 5.00 -17.87 -0.16
CA MET A 132 3.91 -18.00 -1.13
C MET A 132 4.45 -17.94 -2.56
N ALA A 133 5.35 -17.01 -2.86
CA ALA A 133 5.96 -16.88 -4.18
C ALA A 133 6.75 -18.15 -4.56
N ASP A 134 7.50 -18.70 -3.62
CA ASP A 134 8.32 -19.91 -3.87
C ASP A 134 7.44 -21.15 -4.04
N ARG A 135 6.39 -21.31 -3.23
CA ARG A 135 5.41 -22.40 -3.40
C ARG A 135 4.70 -22.32 -4.75
N VAL A 136 4.30 -21.12 -5.18
CA VAL A 136 3.65 -20.96 -6.50
C VAL A 136 4.61 -21.33 -7.63
N ARG A 137 5.88 -20.93 -7.56
CA ARG A 137 6.88 -21.29 -8.57
C ARG A 137 7.12 -22.79 -8.62
N LEU A 138 7.24 -23.44 -7.46
CA LEU A 138 7.43 -24.89 -7.35
C LEU A 138 6.23 -25.63 -7.97
N GLN A 139 5.03 -25.28 -7.59
CA GLN A 139 3.81 -25.87 -8.14
C GLN A 139 3.69 -25.67 -9.65
N TRP A 140 4.11 -24.51 -10.15
CA TRP A 140 4.14 -24.22 -11.57
C TRP A 140 5.14 -25.12 -12.32
N GLN A 141 6.31 -25.40 -11.74
CA GLN A 141 7.30 -26.33 -12.27
C GLN A 141 6.77 -27.78 -12.30
N GLU A 142 5.98 -28.16 -11.30
CA GLU A 142 5.29 -29.44 -11.21
C GLU A 142 4.11 -29.59 -12.19
N GLY A 143 3.83 -28.57 -13.00
CA GLY A 143 2.78 -28.58 -14.01
C GLY A 143 1.43 -28.00 -13.57
N LYS A 144 1.30 -27.48 -12.36
CA LYS A 144 0.09 -26.77 -11.91
C LYS A 144 0.05 -25.36 -12.55
N ARG A 145 -0.61 -25.28 -13.69
CA ARG A 145 -0.69 -24.09 -14.53
C ARG A 145 -2.12 -23.85 -14.95
N LEU A 146 -2.50 -22.59 -15.06
CA LEU A 146 -3.78 -22.21 -15.66
C LEU A 146 -3.66 -22.27 -17.20
N GLU A 147 -4.80 -22.27 -17.87
CA GLU A 147 -4.86 -22.15 -19.30
C GLU A 147 -4.25 -20.83 -19.77
N ALA A 148 -3.48 -20.90 -20.86
CA ALA A 148 -2.94 -19.71 -21.48
C ALA A 148 -4.06 -18.93 -22.18
N ARG A 149 -4.26 -17.67 -21.75
CA ARG A 149 -5.23 -16.74 -22.32
C ARG A 149 -4.56 -15.40 -22.63
N PRO A 150 -5.20 -14.52 -23.41
CA PRO A 150 -4.71 -13.17 -23.63
C PRO A 150 -4.44 -12.45 -22.30
N ARG A 151 -3.34 -11.73 -22.22
CA ARG A 151 -2.95 -10.98 -21.00
C ARG A 151 -3.42 -9.55 -21.12
N ILE A 152 -4.21 -9.12 -20.16
CA ILE A 152 -4.77 -7.77 -20.09
C ILE A 152 -4.13 -7.04 -18.91
N LEU A 153 -3.54 -5.87 -19.18
CA LEU A 153 -3.04 -4.98 -18.14
C LEU A 153 -4.17 -4.07 -17.65
N ILE A 154 -4.49 -4.17 -16.37
CA ILE A 154 -5.37 -3.22 -15.69
C ILE A 154 -4.50 -2.24 -14.94
N THR A 155 -4.65 -0.95 -15.21
CA THR A 155 -3.90 0.12 -14.55
C THR A 155 -4.84 1.27 -14.18
N GLY A 156 -4.45 2.02 -13.17
CA GLY A 156 -5.22 3.16 -12.68
C GLY A 156 -4.96 3.41 -11.20
N CYS A 157 -5.59 4.44 -10.65
CA CYS A 157 -5.43 4.80 -9.25
C CYS A 157 -6.80 5.15 -8.65
N PRO A 158 -7.13 4.58 -7.49
CA PRO A 158 -6.56 3.38 -6.88
C PRO A 158 -7.13 2.08 -7.45
N ILE A 159 -6.34 1.03 -7.53
CA ILE A 159 -6.83 -0.32 -7.80
C ILE A 159 -7.11 -0.97 -6.45
N GLY A 160 -8.33 -0.88 -5.98
CA GLY A 160 -8.79 -1.40 -4.69
C GLY A 160 -9.98 -2.34 -4.82
N GLY A 161 -10.72 -2.56 -3.74
CA GLY A 161 -11.83 -3.52 -3.68
C GLY A 161 -12.87 -3.38 -4.79
N ALA A 162 -13.14 -2.18 -5.29
CA ALA A 162 -14.05 -1.98 -6.42
C ALA A 162 -13.53 -2.60 -7.74
N ALA A 163 -12.21 -2.68 -7.91
CA ALA A 163 -11.59 -3.28 -9.08
C ALA A 163 -11.76 -4.82 -9.13
N GLU A 164 -12.09 -5.46 -8.01
CA GLU A 164 -12.31 -6.91 -7.97
C GLU A 164 -13.41 -7.35 -8.95
N LYS A 165 -14.49 -6.59 -9.06
CA LYS A 165 -15.57 -6.86 -10.01
C LYS A 165 -15.09 -6.79 -11.46
N VAL A 166 -14.24 -5.80 -11.77
CA VAL A 166 -13.68 -5.62 -13.11
C VAL A 166 -12.74 -6.76 -13.45
N VAL A 167 -11.85 -7.12 -12.51
CA VAL A 167 -10.90 -8.23 -12.72
C VAL A 167 -11.66 -9.54 -12.95
N LYS A 168 -12.66 -9.84 -12.13
CA LYS A 168 -13.49 -11.05 -12.30
C LYS A 168 -14.18 -11.08 -13.67
N ALA A 169 -14.83 -9.99 -14.06
CA ALA A 169 -15.53 -9.92 -15.34
C ALA A 169 -14.60 -10.05 -16.57
N ILE A 170 -13.30 -9.78 -16.41
CA ILE A 170 -12.31 -9.97 -17.48
C ILE A 170 -11.83 -11.42 -17.51
N GLU A 171 -11.82 -12.11 -16.37
CA GLU A 171 -11.32 -13.50 -16.25
C GLU A 171 -12.40 -14.56 -16.54
N GLU A 172 -13.67 -14.22 -16.52
CA GLU A 172 -14.81 -15.07 -16.92
C GLU A 172 -14.91 -15.18 -18.46
#